data_f3654da64f4581555e2103aa55089572
#
_entry.id   f3654da64f4581555e2103aa55089572
#
_cell.length_a   1.000
_cell.length_b   1.000
_cell.length_c   1.000
_cell.angle_alpha   90.00
_cell.angle_beta   90.00
_cell.angle_gamma   90.00
#
_symmetry.space_group_name_H-M   'P 1'
#
loop_
_entity.id
_entity.type
_entity.pdbx_description
1 polymer ?
#
loop_
_entity_poly.entity_id
_entity_poly.type
_entity_poly.pdbx_seq_one_letter_code
_entity_poly.pdbx_strand_id
1 'polypeptide(L)'
;RSCLVGSEMCIRDSDRVFIDDGQIILKITEKQKNKLKALILIGGELRDNQGVAFPDSKLSVPAITEQDIEHLKFGTEQDVDFVAVSFVRNSDDIQAVREIIPKDIKIIAKIELKTALENIDEILNVADGVMVARGDLGVQLPIEKVPFVQKQILDAANRKGKISITATEMLQSMKSSYRPTRAEVTDITNAILEGSDAVMLSAETSIGDHPNRVIAVSYTHLRAHETRPY
;
A
#
# COMPACT_ATOMS: atom_id res chain seq x y z
N ARG A 1 -19.60 -12.98 8.05
CA ARG A 1 -18.72 -14.16 8.07
C ARG A 1 -17.47 -13.80 8.84
N SER A 2 -17.36 -14.29 10.05
CA SER A 2 -16.20 -14.19 10.91
C SER A 2 -15.07 -15.05 10.34
N CYS A 3 -14.22 -14.52 9.51
CA CYS A 3 -13.19 -15.32 8.87
C CYS A 3 -11.77 -15.04 9.35
N LEU A 4 -11.56 -14.39 10.49
CA LEU A 4 -10.21 -14.07 10.97
C LEU A 4 -10.05 -14.19 12.50
N VAL A 5 -10.73 -15.14 13.13
CA VAL A 5 -10.48 -15.45 14.55
C VAL A 5 -9.94 -16.88 14.63
N GLY A 6 -8.72 -17.08 14.10
CA GLY A 6 -7.92 -18.26 14.34
C GLY A 6 -6.92 -18.03 15.47
N SER A 7 -6.29 -19.10 15.94
CA SER A 7 -5.24 -19.11 16.96
C SER A 7 -3.97 -18.29 16.61
N GLU A 8 -3.94 -17.67 15.43
CA GLU A 8 -2.78 -17.02 14.82
C GLU A 8 -2.75 -15.50 14.97
N MET A 9 -3.76 -14.89 15.61
CA MET A 9 -3.81 -13.44 15.81
C MET A 9 -3.58 -13.09 17.28
N CYS A 10 -2.48 -12.36 17.55
CA CYS A 10 -2.21 -11.79 18.87
C CYS A 10 -3.06 -10.53 19.12
N ILE A 11 -4.40 -10.64 19.00
CA ILE A 11 -5.33 -9.56 19.32
C ILE A 11 -5.45 -9.45 20.84
N ARG A 12 -5.33 -8.22 21.36
CA ARG A 12 -5.42 -7.88 22.77
C ARG A 12 -6.64 -7.01 23.05
N ASP A 13 -7.08 -7.00 24.31
CA ASP A 13 -8.01 -5.98 24.77
C ASP A 13 -7.41 -4.60 24.56
N SER A 14 -8.23 -3.68 24.10
CA SER A 14 -7.86 -2.31 23.69
C SER A 14 -7.26 -2.14 22.30
N ASP A 15 -6.94 -3.20 21.55
CA ASP A 15 -6.54 -3.08 20.15
C ASP A 15 -7.68 -2.49 19.31
N ARG A 16 -7.31 -1.71 18.31
CA ARG A 16 -8.28 -1.10 17.39
C ARG A 16 -8.48 -2.00 16.18
N VAL A 17 -9.69 -1.94 15.65
CA VAL A 17 -10.07 -2.55 14.37
C VAL A 17 -10.52 -1.43 13.46
N PHE A 18 -9.91 -1.32 12.31
CA PHE A 18 -10.27 -0.37 11.28
C PHE A 18 -10.99 -1.11 10.15
N ILE A 19 -12.11 -0.58 9.70
CA ILE A 19 -12.88 -1.13 8.59
C ILE A 19 -13.03 -0.02 7.57
N ASP A 20 -12.96 -0.38 6.26
CA ASP A 20 -13.06 0.55 5.14
C ASP A 20 -12.03 1.69 5.25
N ASP A 21 -10.75 1.31 5.26
CA ASP A 21 -9.61 2.21 5.38
C ASP A 21 -9.68 3.19 6.57
N GLY A 22 -10.30 2.73 7.67
CA GLY A 22 -10.41 3.49 8.90
C GLY A 22 -11.62 4.44 8.96
N GLN A 23 -12.55 4.37 8.02
CA GLN A 23 -13.81 5.10 8.09
C GLN A 23 -14.68 4.63 9.27
N ILE A 24 -14.58 3.34 9.63
CA ILE A 24 -15.22 2.77 10.82
C ILE A 24 -14.11 2.32 11.76
N ILE A 25 -14.17 2.76 13.01
CA ILE A 25 -13.16 2.43 14.02
C ILE A 25 -13.83 1.77 15.21
N LEU A 26 -13.34 0.58 15.55
CA LEU A 26 -13.77 -0.18 16.70
C LEU A 26 -12.61 -0.32 17.69
N LYS A 27 -12.90 -0.45 18.98
CA LYS A 27 -11.94 -0.79 20.02
C LYS A 27 -12.36 -2.09 20.69
N ILE A 28 -11.48 -3.08 20.70
CA ILE A 28 -11.76 -4.39 21.31
C ILE A 28 -11.87 -4.22 22.82
N THR A 29 -12.95 -4.72 23.37
CA THR A 29 -13.24 -4.68 24.82
C THR A 29 -13.15 -6.05 25.46
N GLU A 30 -13.34 -7.12 24.68
CA GLU A 30 -13.33 -8.48 25.20
C GLU A 30 -13.00 -9.46 24.06
N LYS A 31 -12.10 -10.41 24.30
CA LYS A 31 -11.80 -11.52 23.38
C LYS A 31 -12.41 -12.81 23.92
N GLN A 32 -13.25 -13.44 23.13
CA GLN A 32 -13.78 -14.78 23.35
C GLN A 32 -13.21 -15.73 22.29
N LYS A 33 -13.29 -17.04 22.52
CA LYS A 33 -12.63 -18.06 21.67
C LYS A 33 -12.87 -17.85 20.16
N ASN A 34 -14.09 -17.47 19.75
CA ASN A 34 -14.47 -17.31 18.33
C ASN A 34 -15.18 -15.97 18.06
N LYS A 35 -15.12 -15.02 18.98
CA LYS A 35 -15.80 -13.73 18.86
C LYS A 35 -14.97 -12.64 19.52
N LEU A 36 -15.03 -11.46 18.93
CA LEU A 36 -14.51 -10.23 19.52
C LEU A 36 -15.71 -9.34 19.87
N LYS A 37 -15.72 -8.79 21.08
CA LYS A 37 -16.64 -7.73 21.46
C LYS A 37 -15.89 -6.42 21.37
N ALA A 38 -16.47 -5.46 20.70
CA ALA A 38 -15.82 -4.18 20.49
C ALA A 38 -16.78 -3.03 20.70
N LEU A 39 -16.25 -1.91 21.17
CA LEU A 39 -16.93 -0.63 21.27
C LEU A 39 -16.74 0.12 19.94
N ILE A 40 -17.81 0.64 19.38
CA ILE A 40 -17.76 1.49 18.19
C ILE A 40 -17.28 2.87 18.60
N LEU A 41 -16.11 3.29 18.13
CA LEU A 41 -15.58 4.63 18.33
C LEU A 41 -16.03 5.58 17.22
N ILE A 42 -15.98 5.13 15.97
CA ILE A 42 -16.50 5.83 14.80
C ILE A 42 -17.37 4.82 14.05
N GLY A 43 -18.65 5.15 13.91
CA GLY A 43 -19.62 4.31 13.20
C GLY A 43 -19.72 4.69 11.72
N GLY A 44 -20.28 3.76 10.93
CA GLY A 44 -20.52 3.95 9.51
C GLY A 44 -21.40 2.82 8.95
N GLU A 45 -21.58 2.83 7.64
CA GLU A 45 -22.31 1.79 6.93
C GLU A 45 -21.40 0.60 6.64
N LEU A 46 -21.75 -0.58 7.14
CA LEU A 46 -21.04 -1.83 6.83
C LEU A 46 -21.59 -2.43 5.55
N ARG A 47 -20.68 -2.74 4.62
CA ARG A 47 -20.98 -3.40 3.35
C ARG A 47 -20.20 -4.71 3.24
N ASP A 48 -20.62 -5.57 2.32
CA ASP A 48 -19.88 -6.79 2.01
C ASP A 48 -18.50 -6.47 1.39
N ASN A 49 -17.51 -7.31 1.71
CA ASN A 49 -16.14 -7.24 1.18
C ASN A 49 -15.33 -5.98 1.52
N GLN A 50 -15.70 -5.25 2.58
CA GLN A 50 -14.86 -4.16 3.09
C GLN A 50 -13.58 -4.71 3.74
N GLY A 51 -12.46 -4.01 3.52
CA GLY A 51 -11.18 -4.32 4.15
C GLY A 51 -11.24 -4.14 5.67
N VAL A 52 -10.54 -5.02 6.38
CA VAL A 52 -10.40 -4.96 7.84
C VAL A 52 -8.93 -4.96 8.20
N ALA A 53 -8.49 -3.98 8.98
CA ALA A 53 -7.12 -3.87 9.45
C ALA A 53 -7.05 -3.86 10.98
N PHE A 54 -5.93 -4.39 11.50
CA PHE A 54 -5.62 -4.47 12.92
C PHE A 54 -4.27 -3.79 13.17
N PRO A 55 -4.22 -2.44 13.20
CA PRO A 55 -2.96 -1.71 13.26
C PRO A 55 -2.14 -1.94 14.52
N ASP A 56 -2.80 -2.32 15.61
CA ASP A 56 -2.18 -2.54 16.92
C ASP A 56 -1.80 -4.02 17.16
N SER A 57 -2.21 -4.95 16.28
CA SER A 57 -2.03 -6.39 16.45
C SER A 57 -0.96 -6.93 15.50
N LYS A 58 -0.13 -7.87 15.98
CA LYS A 58 0.77 -8.63 15.12
C LYS A 58 0.00 -9.80 14.50
N LEU A 59 -0.06 -9.81 13.17
CA LEU A 59 -0.66 -10.92 12.42
C LEU A 59 0.44 -11.96 12.14
N SER A 60 0.17 -13.22 12.47
CA SER A 60 1.07 -14.36 12.20
C SER A 60 0.67 -15.14 10.95
N VAL A 61 0.00 -14.47 9.99
CA VAL A 61 -0.34 -15.08 8.70
C VAL A 61 0.91 -15.19 7.81
N PRO A 62 1.03 -16.24 6.99
CA PRO A 62 2.09 -16.32 5.99
C PRO A 62 2.08 -15.10 5.09
N ALA A 63 3.26 -14.62 4.68
CA ALA A 63 3.37 -13.51 3.73
C ALA A 63 2.81 -13.89 2.35
N ILE A 64 2.90 -15.17 2.00
CA ILE A 64 2.48 -15.73 0.72
C ILE A 64 1.58 -16.91 1.00
N THR A 65 0.37 -16.88 0.45
CA THR A 65 -0.60 -17.97 0.52
C THR A 65 -0.42 -18.96 -0.66
N GLU A 66 -1.06 -20.12 -0.59
CA GLU A 66 -1.09 -21.06 -1.72
C GLU A 66 -1.67 -20.42 -2.98
N GLN A 67 -2.69 -19.56 -2.83
CA GLN A 67 -3.28 -18.82 -3.94
C GLN A 67 -2.30 -17.81 -4.55
N ASP A 68 -1.49 -17.14 -3.73
CA ASP A 68 -0.45 -16.23 -4.23
C ASP A 68 0.60 -16.99 -5.05
N ILE A 69 0.97 -18.22 -4.65
CA ILE A 69 1.88 -19.06 -5.41
C ILE A 69 1.30 -19.41 -6.80
N GLU A 70 0.02 -19.72 -6.88
CA GLU A 70 -0.66 -19.96 -8.16
C GLU A 70 -0.66 -18.69 -9.03
N HIS A 71 -0.95 -17.52 -8.45
CA HIS A 71 -0.92 -16.25 -9.16
C HIS A 71 0.49 -15.89 -9.64
N LEU A 72 1.53 -16.15 -8.85
CA LEU A 72 2.92 -15.91 -9.23
C LEU A 72 3.34 -16.79 -10.42
N LYS A 73 2.96 -18.07 -10.42
CA LYS A 73 3.19 -18.98 -11.54
C LYS A 73 2.46 -18.50 -12.80
N PHE A 74 1.20 -18.15 -12.67
CA PHE A 74 0.42 -17.59 -13.78
C PHE A 74 1.06 -16.32 -14.35
N GLY A 75 1.46 -15.37 -13.50
CA GLY A 75 2.15 -14.15 -13.93
C GLY A 75 3.46 -14.45 -14.67
N THR A 76 4.22 -15.43 -14.18
CA THR A 76 5.45 -15.90 -14.86
C THR A 76 5.15 -16.44 -16.26
N GLU A 77 4.09 -17.24 -16.42
CA GLU A 77 3.65 -17.76 -17.72
C GLU A 77 3.18 -16.65 -18.69
N GLN A 78 2.78 -15.49 -18.17
CA GLN A 78 2.37 -14.33 -18.96
C GLN A 78 3.51 -13.33 -19.23
N ASP A 79 4.76 -13.69 -18.93
CA ASP A 79 5.95 -12.86 -19.15
C ASP A 79 5.82 -11.44 -18.53
N VAL A 80 5.34 -11.35 -17.28
CA VAL A 80 5.26 -10.06 -16.58
C VAL A 80 6.66 -9.54 -16.24
N ASP A 81 6.88 -8.22 -16.36
CA ASP A 81 8.15 -7.59 -16.02
C ASP A 81 8.33 -7.40 -14.51
N PHE A 82 7.21 -7.18 -13.79
CA PHE A 82 7.21 -6.83 -12.36
C PHE A 82 6.16 -7.62 -11.60
N VAL A 83 6.50 -7.97 -10.37
CA VAL A 83 5.57 -8.47 -9.36
C VAL A 83 5.59 -7.53 -8.16
N ALA A 84 4.42 -7.01 -7.77
CA ALA A 84 4.27 -6.20 -6.57
C ALA A 84 3.74 -7.06 -5.41
N VAL A 85 4.50 -7.12 -4.31
CA VAL A 85 4.19 -7.94 -3.15
C VAL A 85 3.55 -7.08 -2.06
N SER A 86 2.31 -7.40 -1.70
CA SER A 86 1.55 -6.70 -0.65
C SER A 86 1.95 -7.18 0.75
N PHE A 87 1.76 -6.32 1.74
CA PHE A 87 1.94 -6.60 3.16
C PHE A 87 3.32 -7.15 3.55
N VAL A 88 4.35 -6.72 2.83
CA VAL A 88 5.75 -7.04 3.14
C VAL A 88 6.09 -6.56 4.55
N ARG A 89 6.77 -7.39 5.34
CA ARG A 89 7.19 -7.10 6.72
C ARG A 89 8.71 -7.01 6.86
N ASN A 90 9.42 -7.85 6.11
CA ASN A 90 10.87 -8.02 6.20
C ASN A 90 11.45 -8.59 4.88
N SER A 91 12.76 -8.82 4.86
CA SER A 91 13.46 -9.40 3.71
C SER A 91 13.02 -10.82 3.37
N ASP A 92 12.63 -11.64 4.36
CA ASP A 92 12.25 -13.04 4.14
C ASP A 92 10.99 -13.15 3.29
N ASP A 93 10.04 -12.21 3.45
CA ASP A 93 8.81 -12.16 2.64
C ASP A 93 9.16 -11.96 1.15
N ILE A 94 10.16 -11.16 0.83
CA ILE A 94 10.64 -10.94 -0.56
C ILE A 94 11.41 -12.15 -1.07
N GLN A 95 12.26 -12.76 -0.23
CA GLN A 95 13.03 -13.94 -0.61
C GLN A 95 12.12 -15.12 -0.94
N ALA A 96 11.03 -15.32 -0.18
CA ALA A 96 10.04 -16.35 -0.45
C ALA A 96 9.39 -16.20 -1.85
N VAL A 97 9.12 -14.95 -2.29
CA VAL A 97 8.66 -14.69 -3.66
C VAL A 97 9.78 -15.00 -4.68
N ARG A 98 11.01 -14.57 -4.38
CA ARG A 98 12.16 -14.75 -5.27
C ARG A 98 12.47 -16.23 -5.54
N GLU A 99 12.16 -17.13 -4.62
CA GLU A 99 12.31 -18.58 -4.81
C GLU A 99 11.30 -19.18 -5.79
N ILE A 100 10.17 -18.48 -6.03
CA ILE A 100 9.08 -18.96 -6.88
C ILE A 100 9.20 -18.46 -8.33
N ILE A 101 9.64 -17.19 -8.50
CA ILE A 101 9.67 -16.50 -9.80
C ILE A 101 11.08 -16.45 -10.40
N PRO A 102 11.21 -16.37 -11.73
CA PRO A 102 12.49 -16.16 -12.43
C PRO A 102 13.20 -14.86 -11.98
N LYS A 103 14.53 -14.85 -12.12
CA LYS A 103 15.37 -13.73 -11.65
C LYS A 103 15.23 -12.45 -12.49
N ASP A 104 14.77 -12.55 -13.70
CA ASP A 104 14.51 -11.43 -14.62
C ASP A 104 13.24 -10.66 -14.27
N ILE A 105 12.26 -11.31 -13.63
CA ILE A 105 11.08 -10.62 -13.09
C ILE A 105 11.48 -9.80 -11.85
N LYS A 106 11.19 -8.51 -11.88
CA LYS A 106 11.51 -7.58 -10.80
C LYS A 106 10.48 -7.62 -9.68
N ILE A 107 10.93 -7.52 -8.43
CA ILE A 107 10.06 -7.51 -7.25
C ILE A 107 9.95 -6.09 -6.70
N ILE A 108 8.73 -5.58 -6.62
CA ILE A 108 8.39 -4.32 -5.97
C ILE A 108 7.76 -4.63 -4.61
N ALA A 109 8.43 -4.27 -3.53
CA ALA A 109 7.90 -4.40 -2.17
C ALA A 109 6.90 -3.28 -1.88
N LYS A 110 5.65 -3.62 -1.58
CA LYS A 110 4.64 -2.64 -1.16
C LYS A 110 4.81 -2.36 0.33
N ILE A 111 5.13 -1.12 0.65
CA ILE A 111 5.33 -0.67 2.03
C ILE A 111 3.98 -0.17 2.55
N GLU A 112 3.29 -1.04 3.26
CA GLU A 112 1.92 -0.89 3.76
C GLU A 112 1.84 -0.98 5.28
N LEU A 113 2.87 -1.57 5.91
CA LEU A 113 2.89 -1.88 7.32
C LEU A 113 3.97 -1.09 8.07
N LYS A 114 3.69 -0.76 9.32
CA LYS A 114 4.67 -0.14 10.21
C LYS A 114 5.94 -1.00 10.36
N THR A 115 5.80 -2.33 10.42
CA THR A 115 6.94 -3.25 10.49
C THR A 115 7.84 -3.19 9.26
N ALA A 116 7.28 -2.94 8.07
CA ALA A 116 8.08 -2.74 6.86
C ALA A 116 8.96 -1.48 6.94
N LEU A 117 8.48 -0.42 7.61
CA LEU A 117 9.28 0.80 7.82
C LEU A 117 10.47 0.55 8.76
N GLU A 118 10.26 -0.26 9.79
CA GLU A 118 11.33 -0.64 10.74
C GLU A 118 12.41 -1.47 10.03
N ASN A 119 12.04 -2.21 8.97
CA ASN A 119 12.88 -3.14 8.23
C ASN A 119 13.20 -2.65 6.80
N ILE A 120 13.00 -1.37 6.51
CA ILE A 120 13.09 -0.84 5.12
C ILE A 120 14.45 -1.10 4.46
N ASP A 121 15.53 -1.01 5.22
CA ASP A 121 16.89 -1.20 4.69
C ASP A 121 17.15 -2.65 4.26
N GLU A 122 16.68 -3.64 5.03
CA GLU A 122 16.83 -5.05 4.66
C GLU A 122 15.90 -5.43 3.49
N ILE A 123 14.68 -4.89 3.44
CA ILE A 123 13.76 -5.08 2.32
C ILE A 123 14.39 -4.54 1.03
N LEU A 124 14.93 -3.31 1.06
CA LEU A 124 15.58 -2.70 -0.09
C LEU A 124 16.85 -3.42 -0.56
N ASN A 125 17.51 -4.21 0.30
CA ASN A 125 18.67 -5.00 -0.10
C ASN A 125 18.28 -6.18 -1.00
N VAL A 126 17.07 -6.71 -0.89
CA VAL A 126 16.60 -7.90 -1.61
C VAL A 126 15.52 -7.62 -2.66
N ALA A 127 14.76 -6.54 -2.51
CA ALA A 127 13.79 -6.10 -3.51
C ALA A 127 14.46 -5.31 -4.64
N ASP A 128 13.83 -5.30 -5.82
CA ASP A 128 14.26 -4.49 -6.96
C ASP A 128 13.70 -3.06 -6.91
N GLY A 129 12.62 -2.85 -6.16
CA GLY A 129 12.02 -1.56 -5.91
C GLY A 129 11.02 -1.59 -4.78
N VAL A 130 10.47 -0.42 -4.46
CA VAL A 130 9.44 -0.24 -3.43
C VAL A 130 8.26 0.57 -3.96
N MET A 131 7.09 0.31 -3.37
CA MET A 131 5.89 1.11 -3.58
C MET A 131 5.40 1.66 -2.24
N VAL A 132 5.28 2.97 -2.15
CA VAL A 132 4.66 3.65 -1.00
C VAL A 132 3.15 3.57 -1.17
N ALA A 133 2.50 2.63 -0.49
CA ALA A 133 1.05 2.43 -0.53
C ALA A 133 0.39 3.30 0.56
N ARG A 134 0.12 4.56 0.23
CA ARG A 134 -0.27 5.59 1.21
C ARG A 134 -1.61 5.33 1.89
N GLY A 135 -2.57 4.74 1.18
CA GLY A 135 -3.86 4.34 1.75
C GLY A 135 -3.68 3.38 2.93
N ASP A 136 -2.99 2.26 2.70
CA ASP A 136 -2.73 1.26 3.74
C ASP A 136 -1.83 1.80 4.86
N LEU A 137 -0.81 2.60 4.53
CA LEU A 137 0.03 3.27 5.53
C LEU A 137 -0.78 4.24 6.41
N GLY A 138 -1.76 4.95 5.86
CA GLY A 138 -2.64 5.85 6.59
C GLY A 138 -3.56 5.13 7.58
N VAL A 139 -3.79 3.83 7.38
CA VAL A 139 -4.49 2.96 8.33
C VAL A 139 -3.56 2.52 9.47
N GLN A 140 -2.27 2.34 9.18
CA GLN A 140 -1.27 1.87 10.15
C GLN A 140 -0.64 2.99 10.99
N LEU A 141 -0.62 4.20 10.47
CA LEU A 141 0.04 5.37 11.05
C LEU A 141 -0.94 6.54 11.16
N PRO A 142 -0.69 7.49 12.09
CA PRO A 142 -1.37 8.78 12.03
C PRO A 142 -1.21 9.43 10.65
N ILE A 143 -2.30 9.88 10.05
CA ILE A 143 -2.35 10.37 8.66
C ILE A 143 -1.33 11.49 8.40
N GLU A 144 -1.09 12.35 9.38
CA GLU A 144 -0.12 13.44 9.32
C GLU A 144 1.33 12.98 9.22
N LYS A 145 1.62 11.70 9.51
CA LYS A 145 2.96 11.12 9.38
C LYS A 145 3.23 10.55 7.99
N VAL A 146 2.19 10.24 7.23
CA VAL A 146 2.32 9.60 5.92
C VAL A 146 3.25 10.37 4.97
N PRO A 147 3.17 11.71 4.82
CA PRO A 147 4.09 12.45 3.94
C PRO A 147 5.55 12.35 4.35
N PHE A 148 5.83 12.37 5.66
CA PHE A 148 7.22 12.23 6.16
C PHE A 148 7.76 10.82 5.92
N VAL A 149 6.92 9.80 6.12
CA VAL A 149 7.27 8.39 5.87
C VAL A 149 7.48 8.14 4.38
N GLN A 150 6.62 8.70 3.50
CA GLN A 150 6.83 8.67 2.06
C GLN A 150 8.23 9.16 1.69
N LYS A 151 8.58 10.35 2.15
CA LYS A 151 9.91 10.92 1.88
C LYS A 151 11.04 10.03 2.39
N GLN A 152 10.93 9.47 3.59
CA GLN A 152 11.94 8.55 4.13
C GLN A 152 12.12 7.30 3.26
N ILE A 153 11.03 6.71 2.77
CA ILE A 153 11.07 5.52 1.90
C ILE A 153 11.72 5.89 0.55
N LEU A 154 11.29 7.01 -0.07
CA LEU A 154 11.84 7.47 -1.35
C LEU A 154 13.34 7.77 -1.23
N ASP A 155 13.76 8.50 -0.18
CA ASP A 155 15.18 8.77 0.10
C ASP A 155 15.99 7.48 0.29
N ALA A 156 15.44 6.47 0.97
CA ALA A 156 16.12 5.19 1.17
C ALA A 156 16.25 4.40 -0.13
N ALA A 157 15.19 4.36 -0.97
CA ALA A 157 15.19 3.72 -2.27
C ALA A 157 16.20 4.40 -3.20
N ASN A 158 16.17 5.71 -3.31
CA ASN A 158 17.05 6.50 -4.16
C ASN A 158 18.52 6.33 -3.80
N ARG A 159 18.87 6.34 -2.49
CA ARG A 159 20.24 6.08 -2.05
C ARG A 159 20.76 4.69 -2.46
N LYS A 160 19.88 3.72 -2.63
CA LYS A 160 20.23 2.35 -3.05
C LYS A 160 20.05 2.11 -4.54
N GLY A 161 19.65 3.13 -5.32
CA GLY A 161 19.36 3.01 -6.76
C GLY A 161 18.22 2.04 -7.04
N LYS A 162 17.21 1.99 -6.17
CA LYS A 162 16.04 1.11 -6.31
C LYS A 162 14.86 1.88 -6.87
N ILE A 163 14.06 1.19 -7.69
CA ILE A 163 12.82 1.77 -8.25
C ILE A 163 11.87 2.16 -7.11
N SER A 164 11.30 3.35 -7.22
CA SER A 164 10.34 3.88 -6.26
C SER A 164 9.05 4.31 -6.93
N ILE A 165 7.92 3.88 -6.34
CA ILE A 165 6.58 4.16 -6.85
C ILE A 165 5.76 4.79 -5.73
N THR A 166 5.17 5.97 -5.98
CA THR A 166 4.18 6.56 -5.06
C THR A 166 2.78 6.18 -5.52
N ALA A 167 2.02 5.55 -4.64
CA ALA A 167 0.73 4.94 -4.97
C ALA A 167 -0.40 5.45 -4.08
N THR A 168 -1.62 5.33 -4.60
CA THR A 168 -2.92 5.66 -3.99
C THR A 168 -3.17 7.16 -3.79
N GLU A 169 -4.41 7.58 -3.94
CA GLU A 169 -4.89 8.95 -3.71
C GLU A 169 -4.14 10.03 -4.50
N MET A 170 -3.63 9.71 -5.70
CA MET A 170 -2.93 10.68 -6.54
C MET A 170 -3.88 11.72 -7.15
N LEU A 171 -4.97 11.27 -7.80
CA LEU A 171 -6.00 12.09 -8.44
C LEU A 171 -7.40 11.57 -8.06
N GLN A 172 -7.61 11.20 -6.81
CA GLN A 172 -8.80 10.53 -6.32
C GLN A 172 -10.11 11.30 -6.63
N SER A 173 -10.08 12.64 -6.57
CA SER A 173 -11.25 13.46 -6.92
C SER A 173 -11.67 13.30 -8.39
N MET A 174 -10.71 12.96 -9.27
CA MET A 174 -10.98 12.75 -10.69
C MET A 174 -11.67 11.42 -11.00
N LYS A 175 -11.98 10.61 -9.99
CA LYS A 175 -12.90 9.48 -10.15
C LYS A 175 -14.25 9.93 -10.71
N SER A 176 -14.76 11.09 -10.28
CA SER A 176 -16.00 11.69 -10.76
C SER A 176 -15.83 13.13 -11.30
N SER A 177 -14.74 13.80 -10.94
CA SER A 177 -14.48 15.18 -11.38
C SER A 177 -13.61 15.21 -12.63
N TYR A 178 -13.91 16.13 -13.56
CA TYR A 178 -13.09 16.35 -14.75
C TYR A 178 -11.73 17.03 -14.46
N ARG A 179 -11.61 17.68 -13.30
CA ARG A 179 -10.39 18.41 -12.88
C ARG A 179 -9.96 17.95 -11.50
N PRO A 180 -8.64 17.84 -11.27
CA PRO A 180 -8.10 17.56 -9.94
C PRO A 180 -8.29 18.75 -9.00
N THR A 181 -8.15 18.51 -7.73
CA THR A 181 -7.99 19.55 -6.72
C THR A 181 -6.57 20.13 -6.77
N ARG A 182 -6.37 21.33 -6.19
CA ARG A 182 -5.03 21.91 -6.05
C ARG A 182 -4.13 21.06 -5.14
N ALA A 183 -4.71 20.43 -4.12
CA ALA A 183 -3.98 19.56 -3.20
C ALA A 183 -3.40 18.34 -3.94
N GLU A 184 -4.18 17.68 -4.80
CA GLU A 184 -3.73 16.53 -5.60
C GLU A 184 -2.63 16.92 -6.59
N VAL A 185 -2.74 18.09 -7.24
CA VAL A 185 -1.68 18.61 -8.12
C VAL A 185 -0.39 18.83 -7.34
N THR A 186 -0.48 19.41 -6.15
CA THR A 186 0.69 19.63 -5.28
C THR A 186 1.27 18.31 -4.80
N ASP A 187 0.45 17.33 -4.50
CA ASP A 187 0.87 16.02 -4.02
C ASP A 187 1.67 15.24 -5.09
N ILE A 188 1.17 15.16 -6.33
CA ILE A 188 1.92 14.58 -7.46
C ILE A 188 3.25 15.29 -7.65
N THR A 189 3.22 16.63 -7.65
CA THR A 189 4.42 17.44 -7.77
C THR A 189 5.44 17.12 -6.68
N ASN A 190 5.01 17.02 -5.44
CA ASN A 190 5.88 16.69 -4.31
C ASN A 190 6.46 15.28 -4.44
N ALA A 191 5.66 14.28 -4.81
CA ALA A 191 6.14 12.91 -5.02
C ALA A 191 7.29 12.86 -6.04
N ILE A 192 7.17 13.62 -7.14
CA ILE A 192 8.22 13.71 -8.17
C ILE A 192 9.45 14.43 -7.62
N LEU A 193 9.28 15.57 -6.94
CA LEU A 193 10.39 16.34 -6.37
C LEU A 193 11.12 15.59 -5.25
N GLU A 194 10.45 14.69 -4.59
CA GLU A 194 11.01 13.78 -3.59
C GLU A 194 11.73 12.58 -4.22
N GLY A 195 11.71 12.46 -5.54
CA GLY A 195 12.46 11.46 -6.31
C GLY A 195 11.72 10.15 -6.56
N SER A 196 10.39 10.17 -6.61
CA SER A 196 9.62 9.00 -7.06
C SER A 196 9.83 8.77 -8.56
N ASP A 197 10.18 7.54 -8.96
CA ASP A 197 10.37 7.17 -10.38
C ASP A 197 9.04 7.02 -11.12
N ALA A 198 7.99 6.66 -10.39
CA ALA A 198 6.65 6.51 -10.94
C ALA A 198 5.57 6.89 -9.93
N VAL A 199 4.40 7.27 -10.45
CA VAL A 199 3.17 7.42 -9.67
C VAL A 199 2.12 6.42 -10.18
N MET A 200 1.37 5.81 -9.26
CA MET A 200 0.33 4.85 -9.62
C MET A 200 -1.05 5.51 -9.52
N LEU A 201 -1.80 5.44 -10.61
CA LEU A 201 -3.22 5.78 -10.67
C LEU A 201 -4.05 4.52 -10.35
N SER A 202 -5.14 4.65 -9.63
CA SER A 202 -5.95 3.54 -9.11
C SER A 202 -7.41 3.64 -9.58
N ALA A 203 -8.33 3.89 -8.65
CA ALA A 203 -9.76 3.98 -8.91
C ALA A 203 -10.13 5.07 -9.93
N GLU A 204 -9.37 6.16 -9.98
CA GLU A 204 -9.54 7.28 -10.90
C GLU A 204 -9.40 6.88 -12.37
N THR A 205 -8.65 5.80 -12.65
CA THR A 205 -8.53 5.25 -14.01
C THR A 205 -9.34 3.98 -14.22
N SER A 206 -9.44 3.11 -13.19
CA SER A 206 -10.08 1.79 -13.34
C SER A 206 -11.61 1.85 -13.34
N ILE A 207 -12.20 2.75 -12.56
CA ILE A 207 -13.64 2.93 -12.41
C ILE A 207 -14.08 4.40 -12.47
N GLY A 208 -13.17 5.30 -12.85
CA GLY A 208 -13.46 6.74 -12.97
C GLY A 208 -14.18 7.10 -14.25
N ASP A 209 -14.90 8.23 -14.24
CA ASP A 209 -15.68 8.71 -15.39
C ASP A 209 -14.81 9.25 -16.54
N HIS A 210 -13.54 9.63 -16.24
CA HIS A 210 -12.67 10.32 -17.20
C HIS A 210 -11.24 9.76 -17.25
N PRO A 211 -11.01 8.42 -17.46
CA PRO A 211 -9.69 7.80 -17.31
C PRO A 211 -8.61 8.41 -18.21
N ASN A 212 -8.92 8.71 -19.48
CA ASN A 212 -7.98 9.34 -20.40
C ASN A 212 -7.55 10.73 -19.94
N ARG A 213 -8.45 11.48 -19.30
CA ARG A 213 -8.15 12.81 -18.75
C ARG A 213 -7.25 12.71 -17.53
N VAL A 214 -7.49 11.73 -16.68
CA VAL A 214 -6.66 11.45 -15.49
C VAL A 214 -5.21 11.18 -15.91
N ILE A 215 -5.01 10.30 -16.89
CA ILE A 215 -3.67 10.01 -17.43
C ILE A 215 -3.01 11.28 -18.00
N ALA A 216 -3.75 12.06 -18.79
CA ALA A 216 -3.22 13.29 -19.37
C ALA A 216 -2.81 14.33 -18.31
N VAL A 217 -3.57 14.46 -17.23
CA VAL A 217 -3.26 15.35 -16.11
C VAL A 217 -2.01 14.87 -15.38
N SER A 218 -1.94 13.59 -15.01
CA SER A 218 -0.77 13.00 -14.36
C SER A 218 0.49 13.19 -15.21
N TYR A 219 0.43 12.86 -16.48
CA TYR A 219 1.54 13.01 -17.41
C TYR A 219 2.02 14.47 -17.56
N THR A 220 1.11 15.44 -17.57
CA THR A 220 1.48 16.87 -17.67
C THR A 220 2.34 17.29 -16.46
N HIS A 221 2.02 16.81 -15.26
CA HIS A 221 2.78 17.14 -14.06
C HIS A 221 4.14 16.43 -14.03
N LEU A 222 4.20 15.17 -14.49
CA LEU A 222 5.46 14.43 -14.65
C LEU A 222 6.42 15.20 -15.57
N ARG A 223 5.98 15.60 -16.78
CA ARG A 223 6.82 16.34 -17.75
C ARG A 223 7.22 17.73 -17.32
N ALA A 224 6.40 18.43 -16.57
CA ALA A 224 6.72 19.79 -16.13
C ALA A 224 7.99 19.86 -15.23
N HIS A 225 8.40 18.73 -14.65
CA HIS A 225 9.60 18.63 -13.83
C HIS A 225 10.84 18.15 -14.59
N GLU A 226 10.67 17.39 -15.67
CA GLU A 226 11.79 16.97 -16.55
C GLU A 226 12.46 18.17 -17.26
N THR A 227 11.75 19.28 -17.42
CA THR A 227 12.21 20.44 -18.19
C THR A 227 12.81 21.57 -17.32
N ARG A 228 12.98 21.40 -16.01
CA ARG A 228 13.68 22.37 -15.19
C ARG A 228 15.20 22.21 -15.38
N PRO A 229 15.90 23.21 -15.95
CA PRO A 229 17.35 23.25 -15.87
C PRO A 229 17.74 23.39 -14.39
N TYR A 230 18.61 22.51 -13.92
CA TYR A 230 19.26 22.63 -12.63
C TYR A 230 20.13 23.90 -12.59
#